data_0d6359f77b9794a73677d12ab4e81793
#
_entry.id   0d6359f77b9794a73677d12ab4e81793
#
_cell.length_a   1.000
_cell.length_b   1.000
_cell.length_c   1.000
_cell.angle_alpha   90.00
_cell.angle_beta   90.00
_cell.angle_gamma   90.00
#
_symmetry.space_group_name_H-M   'P 1'
#
loop_
_entity.id
_entity.type
_entity.pdbx_description
1 polymer ?
#
loop_
_entity_poly.entity_id
_entity_poly.type
_entity_poly.pdbx_seq_one_letter_code
_entity_poly.pdbx_strand_id
1 'polypeptide(L)'
;MIRTAEASPRLTARLAGISYLLNVMTALLSVFSFRGLVVSGDPAATATNILAHASRFRLGFAFEIIATASSIAVTALFYELFKPVNRSLSLLAAFFRLIACALAAFSYLFHLVPLQILGGTYPLRVVKSEELPALALLLLSFQPRTMNIFIIFFGFHFVVIGYLTFRSTFLPRALGVLAAFAGLGALSFLAPPLGTYLFPYLAATYLLCEVSLTLWLIIVGVDVQRWQEQARAAAFRA
;
A
#
# COMPACT_ATOMS: atom_id res chain seq x y z
N MET A 1 15.15 1.59 -35.34
CA MET A 1 14.04 1.28 -34.43
C MET A 1 14.48 0.15 -33.52
N ILE A 2 14.97 0.47 -32.33
CA ILE A 2 15.37 -0.53 -31.32
C ILE A 2 14.05 -1.10 -30.78
N ARG A 3 13.72 -2.33 -31.16
CA ARG A 3 12.69 -3.13 -30.48
C ARG A 3 13.23 -3.41 -29.08
N THR A 4 12.85 -2.56 -28.13
CA THR A 4 12.94 -2.95 -26.71
C THR A 4 12.12 -4.23 -26.59
N ALA A 5 12.74 -5.30 -26.10
CA ALA A 5 12.11 -6.58 -25.86
C ALA A 5 10.94 -6.31 -24.90
N GLU A 6 9.71 -6.16 -25.43
CA GLU A 6 8.52 -6.02 -24.60
C GLU A 6 8.40 -7.31 -23.78
N ALA A 7 8.54 -7.16 -22.47
CA ALA A 7 8.40 -8.29 -21.55
C ALA A 7 7.06 -8.99 -21.84
N SER A 8 7.06 -10.31 -21.91
CA SER A 8 5.84 -11.09 -22.12
C SER A 8 4.76 -10.66 -21.13
N PRO A 9 3.51 -10.35 -21.56
CA PRO A 9 2.43 -9.95 -20.66
C PRO A 9 2.22 -10.93 -19.50
N ARG A 10 2.50 -12.20 -19.74
CA ARG A 10 2.44 -13.24 -18.71
C ARG A 10 3.55 -13.09 -17.66
N LEU A 11 4.75 -12.72 -18.08
CA LEU A 11 5.86 -12.45 -17.18
C LEU A 11 5.56 -11.18 -16.36
N THR A 12 5.10 -10.11 -16.99
CA THR A 12 4.68 -8.87 -16.33
C THR A 12 3.62 -9.14 -15.26
N ALA A 13 2.60 -9.94 -15.57
CA ALA A 13 1.56 -10.32 -14.63
C ALA A 13 2.12 -11.12 -13.43
N ARG A 14 2.99 -12.10 -13.67
CA ARG A 14 3.61 -12.90 -12.61
C ARG A 14 4.53 -12.07 -11.73
N LEU A 15 5.35 -11.20 -12.32
CA LEU A 15 6.19 -10.27 -11.56
C LEU A 15 5.34 -9.30 -10.72
N ALA A 16 4.22 -8.82 -11.27
CA ALA A 16 3.27 -8.01 -10.51
C ALA A 16 2.68 -8.78 -9.32
N GLY A 17 2.28 -10.03 -9.51
CA GLY A 17 1.79 -10.89 -8.45
C GLY A 17 2.84 -11.17 -7.37
N ILE A 18 4.10 -11.47 -7.74
CA ILE A 18 5.19 -11.70 -6.79
C ILE A 18 5.51 -10.43 -6.00
N SER A 19 5.60 -9.28 -6.68
CA SER A 19 5.84 -7.99 -6.02
C SER A 19 4.69 -7.63 -5.08
N TYR A 20 3.46 -7.98 -5.45
CA TYR A 20 2.28 -7.75 -4.63
C TYR A 20 2.24 -8.68 -3.41
N LEU A 21 2.63 -9.94 -3.56
CA LEU A 21 2.79 -10.86 -2.44
C LEU A 21 3.83 -10.35 -1.44
N LEU A 22 4.99 -9.88 -1.95
CA LEU A 22 6.03 -9.29 -1.11
C LEU A 22 5.50 -8.06 -0.36
N ASN A 23 4.73 -7.20 -1.04
CA ASN A 23 4.08 -6.04 -0.42
C ASN A 23 3.16 -6.45 0.73
N VAL A 24 2.23 -7.38 0.50
CA VAL A 24 1.27 -7.84 1.52
C VAL A 24 1.99 -8.49 2.71
N MET A 25 2.96 -9.37 2.44
CA MET A 25 3.70 -10.06 3.50
C MET A 25 4.50 -9.10 4.36
N THR A 26 5.22 -8.15 3.76
CA THR A 26 6.01 -7.18 4.52
C THR A 26 5.12 -6.17 5.26
N ALA A 27 3.98 -5.78 4.71
CA ALA A 27 3.01 -4.96 5.41
C ALA A 27 2.44 -5.68 6.66
N LEU A 28 2.10 -6.96 6.56
CA LEU A 28 1.65 -7.74 7.70
C LEU A 28 2.76 -7.90 8.76
N LEU A 29 3.99 -8.20 8.34
CA LEU A 29 5.14 -8.31 9.26
C LEU A 29 5.41 -6.98 9.98
N SER A 30 5.23 -5.84 9.33
CA SER A 30 5.31 -4.53 9.95
C SER A 30 4.26 -4.38 11.06
N VAL A 31 2.98 -4.64 10.76
CA VAL A 31 1.88 -4.56 11.74
C VAL A 31 2.18 -5.44 12.97
N PHE A 32 2.64 -6.67 12.76
CA PHE A 32 3.02 -7.55 13.87
C PHE A 32 4.23 -7.03 14.66
N SER A 33 5.16 -6.36 14.00
CA SER A 33 6.35 -5.79 14.65
C SER A 33 6.01 -4.63 15.59
N PHE A 34 4.99 -3.84 15.30
CA PHE A 34 4.57 -2.73 16.15
C PHE A 34 3.51 -3.12 17.19
N ARG A 35 2.90 -4.30 17.05
CA ARG A 35 1.80 -4.73 17.92
C ARG A 35 2.22 -4.78 19.39
N GLY A 36 1.47 -4.09 20.26
CA GLY A 36 1.67 -4.09 21.70
C GLY A 36 2.80 -3.19 22.19
N LEU A 37 3.50 -2.45 21.31
CA LEU A 37 4.56 -1.53 21.72
C LEU A 37 4.00 -0.17 22.15
N VAL A 38 2.90 0.27 21.56
CA VAL A 38 2.23 1.53 21.90
C VAL A 38 1.09 1.25 22.87
N VAL A 39 1.14 1.88 24.05
CA VAL A 39 0.10 1.83 25.07
C VAL A 39 -0.65 3.15 25.06
N SER A 40 -1.93 3.11 24.65
CA SER A 40 -2.75 4.31 24.55
C SER A 40 -2.88 5.00 25.91
N GLY A 41 -2.55 6.31 25.93
CA GLY A 41 -2.66 7.13 27.15
C GLY A 41 -1.53 6.94 28.17
N ASP A 42 -0.56 6.04 27.92
CA ASP A 42 0.60 5.84 28.81
C ASP A 42 1.93 6.07 28.06
N PRO A 43 2.47 7.31 28.10
CA PRO A 43 3.75 7.63 27.48
C PRO A 43 4.93 6.87 28.06
N ALA A 44 4.96 6.64 29.37
CA ALA A 44 6.07 5.98 30.06
C ALA A 44 6.16 4.50 29.69
N ALA A 45 5.02 3.79 29.71
CA ALA A 45 4.95 2.40 29.29
C ALA A 45 5.31 2.26 27.79
N THR A 46 4.82 3.17 26.93
CA THR A 46 5.15 3.19 25.49
C THR A 46 6.66 3.35 25.28
N ALA A 47 7.30 4.32 25.94
CA ALA A 47 8.73 4.55 25.84
C ALA A 47 9.54 3.33 26.31
N THR A 48 9.18 2.75 27.45
CA THR A 48 9.81 1.54 27.99
C THR A 48 9.70 0.37 27.00
N ASN A 49 8.52 0.12 26.44
CA ASN A 49 8.30 -0.95 25.48
C ASN A 49 9.12 -0.75 24.21
N ILE A 50 9.16 0.47 23.65
CA ILE A 50 9.92 0.78 22.43
C ILE A 50 11.42 0.57 22.68
N LEU A 51 11.96 1.06 23.79
CA LEU A 51 13.38 0.91 24.10
C LEU A 51 13.75 -0.55 24.39
N ALA A 52 12.93 -1.29 25.13
CA ALA A 52 13.14 -2.70 25.41
C ALA A 52 13.11 -3.57 24.13
N HIS A 53 12.33 -3.16 23.13
CA HIS A 53 12.15 -3.89 21.87
C HIS A 53 12.63 -3.11 20.65
N ALA A 54 13.68 -2.29 20.81
CA ALA A 54 14.18 -1.40 19.74
C ALA A 54 14.53 -2.13 18.44
N SER A 55 15.08 -3.33 18.51
CA SER A 55 15.38 -4.15 17.32
C SER A 55 14.11 -4.57 16.57
N ARG A 56 13.07 -4.98 17.30
CA ARG A 56 11.76 -5.32 16.71
C ARG A 56 11.11 -4.10 16.07
N PHE A 57 11.24 -2.94 16.71
CA PHE A 57 10.74 -1.67 16.17
C PHE A 57 11.43 -1.27 14.87
N ARG A 58 12.79 -1.41 14.82
CA ARG A 58 13.58 -1.17 13.59
C ARG A 58 13.23 -2.13 12.47
N LEU A 59 13.00 -3.41 12.78
CA LEU A 59 12.53 -4.39 11.79
C LEU A 59 11.17 -4.03 11.23
N GLY A 60 10.24 -3.56 12.06
CA GLY A 60 8.94 -3.05 11.61
C GLY A 60 9.09 -1.92 10.58
N PHE A 61 9.94 -0.95 10.89
CA PHE A 61 10.27 0.14 9.95
C PHE A 61 10.90 -0.37 8.65
N ALA A 62 11.83 -1.32 8.71
CA ALA A 62 12.41 -1.92 7.50
C ALA A 62 11.35 -2.62 6.64
N PHE A 63 10.41 -3.34 7.24
CA PHE A 63 9.29 -3.95 6.53
C PHE A 63 8.37 -2.91 5.88
N GLU A 64 8.12 -1.77 6.51
CA GLU A 64 7.36 -0.65 5.91
C GLU A 64 8.03 -0.13 4.63
N ILE A 65 9.35 0.05 4.66
CA ILE A 65 10.12 0.49 3.49
C ILE A 65 10.06 -0.53 2.36
N ILE A 66 10.25 -1.83 2.66
CA ILE A 66 10.18 -2.90 1.67
C ILE A 66 8.77 -2.99 1.07
N ALA A 67 7.72 -2.88 1.89
CA ALA A 67 6.35 -2.87 1.43
C ALA A 67 6.10 -1.72 0.44
N THR A 68 6.56 -0.50 0.77
CA THR A 68 6.40 0.66 -0.12
C THR A 68 7.19 0.50 -1.42
N ALA A 69 8.43 0.02 -1.36
CA ALA A 69 9.24 -0.23 -2.56
C ALA A 69 8.56 -1.28 -3.48
N SER A 70 8.06 -2.37 -2.89
CA SER A 70 7.29 -3.39 -3.61
C SER A 70 6.00 -2.82 -4.22
N SER A 71 5.31 -1.91 -3.51
CA SER A 71 4.12 -1.23 -4.01
C SER A 71 4.42 -0.36 -5.24
N ILE A 72 5.56 0.33 -5.27
CA ILE A 72 6.01 1.11 -6.43
C ILE A 72 6.28 0.18 -7.62
N ALA A 73 6.92 -0.98 -7.40
CA ALA A 73 7.14 -1.97 -8.46
C ALA A 73 5.80 -2.51 -9.02
N VAL A 74 4.83 -2.83 -8.15
CA VAL A 74 3.47 -3.21 -8.57
C VAL A 74 2.83 -2.11 -9.41
N THR A 75 3.02 -0.84 -9.03
CA THR A 75 2.45 0.30 -9.76
C THR A 75 2.94 0.34 -11.21
N ALA A 76 4.24 0.20 -11.41
CA ALA A 76 4.85 0.19 -12.75
C ALA A 76 4.34 -1.01 -13.58
N LEU A 77 4.31 -2.20 -12.97
CA LEU A 77 3.85 -3.42 -13.65
C LEU A 77 2.36 -3.38 -13.98
N PHE A 78 1.52 -2.82 -13.11
CA PHE A 78 0.10 -2.62 -13.38
C PHE A 78 -0.14 -1.57 -14.47
N TYR A 79 0.63 -0.48 -14.51
CA TYR A 79 0.57 0.46 -15.60
C TYR A 79 0.81 -0.23 -16.96
N GLU A 80 1.87 -1.02 -17.08
CA GLU A 80 2.18 -1.77 -18.30
C GLU A 80 1.07 -2.78 -18.65
N LEU A 81 0.52 -3.46 -17.65
CA LEU A 81 -0.51 -4.47 -17.84
C LEU A 81 -1.83 -3.89 -18.34
N PHE A 82 -2.24 -2.71 -17.81
CA PHE A 82 -3.53 -2.10 -18.08
C PHE A 82 -3.51 -0.99 -19.13
N LYS A 83 -2.34 -0.53 -19.60
CA LYS A 83 -2.24 0.47 -20.65
C LYS A 83 -3.00 0.10 -21.94
N PRO A 84 -3.12 -1.20 -22.36
CA PRO A 84 -3.92 -1.56 -23.52
C PRO A 84 -5.44 -1.45 -23.30
N VAL A 85 -5.90 -1.45 -22.06
CA VAL A 85 -7.33 -1.26 -21.74
C VAL A 85 -7.70 0.22 -21.88
N ASN A 86 -6.96 1.08 -21.16
CA ASN A 86 -7.06 2.54 -21.26
C ASN A 86 -5.79 3.17 -20.67
N ARG A 87 -4.97 3.77 -21.53
CA ARG A 87 -3.67 4.36 -21.15
C ARG A 87 -3.81 5.47 -20.12
N SER A 88 -4.77 6.39 -20.32
CA SER A 88 -4.96 7.54 -19.42
C SER A 88 -5.44 7.11 -18.02
N LEU A 89 -6.40 6.17 -17.96
CA LEU A 89 -6.87 5.65 -16.68
C LEU A 89 -5.81 4.78 -15.98
N SER A 90 -5.02 4.02 -16.75
CA SER A 90 -3.91 3.26 -16.18
C SER A 90 -2.86 4.18 -15.55
N LEU A 91 -2.55 5.30 -16.22
CA LEU A 91 -1.65 6.33 -15.69
C LEU A 91 -2.24 7.02 -14.45
N LEU A 92 -3.53 7.34 -14.48
CA LEU A 92 -4.24 7.94 -13.34
C LEU A 92 -4.20 7.00 -12.12
N ALA A 93 -4.44 5.70 -12.32
CA ALA A 93 -4.32 4.71 -11.26
C ALA A 93 -2.88 4.66 -10.69
N ALA A 94 -1.87 4.75 -11.56
CA ALA A 94 -0.47 4.78 -11.13
C ALA A 94 -0.17 6.02 -10.28
N PHE A 95 -0.65 7.20 -10.66
CA PHE A 95 -0.48 8.42 -9.86
C PHE A 95 -1.15 8.34 -8.49
N PHE A 96 -2.38 7.86 -8.41
CA PHE A 96 -3.04 7.68 -7.12
C PHE A 96 -2.24 6.75 -6.19
N ARG A 97 -1.73 5.65 -6.72
CA ARG A 97 -0.91 4.72 -5.93
C ARG A 97 0.43 5.32 -5.52
N LEU A 98 1.10 6.08 -6.39
CA LEU A 98 2.35 6.75 -6.04
C LEU A 98 2.15 7.82 -4.97
N ILE A 99 1.06 8.59 -5.02
CA ILE A 99 0.69 9.53 -3.95
C ILE A 99 0.47 8.77 -2.64
N ALA A 100 -0.25 7.65 -2.68
CA ALA A 100 -0.44 6.80 -1.52
C ALA A 100 0.91 6.30 -0.97
N CYS A 101 1.83 5.82 -1.83
CA CYS A 101 3.17 5.40 -1.41
C CYS A 101 3.97 6.55 -0.76
N ALA A 102 3.87 7.77 -1.27
CA ALA A 102 4.52 8.94 -0.69
C ALA A 102 3.95 9.28 0.70
N LEU A 103 2.63 9.20 0.87
CA LEU A 103 1.96 9.39 2.15
C LEU A 103 2.33 8.30 3.16
N ALA A 104 2.43 7.05 2.71
CA ALA A 104 2.92 5.94 3.54
C ALA A 104 4.36 6.21 4.01
N ALA A 105 5.27 6.53 3.09
CA ALA A 105 6.66 6.84 3.43
C ALA A 105 6.77 8.02 4.40
N PHE A 106 5.95 9.07 4.22
CA PHE A 106 5.86 10.17 5.16
C PHE A 106 5.36 9.72 6.54
N SER A 107 4.36 8.83 6.60
CA SER A 107 3.82 8.32 7.87
C SER A 107 4.85 7.54 8.68
N TYR A 108 5.83 6.91 8.03
CA TYR A 108 6.88 6.14 8.71
C TYR A 108 7.86 7.00 9.51
N LEU A 109 7.94 8.29 9.23
CA LEU A 109 8.67 9.23 10.07
C LEU A 109 8.09 9.28 11.49
N PHE A 110 6.79 9.07 11.65
CA PHE A 110 6.12 9.01 12.94
C PHE A 110 6.41 7.72 13.73
N HIS A 111 7.05 6.72 13.11
CA HIS A 111 7.68 5.60 13.79
C HIS A 111 9.16 5.87 14.04
N LEU A 112 9.90 6.30 13.02
CA LEU A 112 11.35 6.48 13.10
C LEU A 112 11.78 7.53 14.13
N VAL A 113 11.16 8.72 14.09
CA VAL A 113 11.54 9.86 14.96
C VAL A 113 11.35 9.56 16.44
N PRO A 114 10.23 8.98 16.93
CA PRO A 114 10.07 8.57 18.32
C PRO A 114 11.17 7.64 18.82
N LEU A 115 11.56 6.64 18.03
CA LEU A 115 12.64 5.73 18.40
C LEU A 115 13.98 6.47 18.57
N GLN A 116 14.27 7.44 17.69
CA GLN A 116 15.51 8.21 17.77
C GLN A 116 15.53 9.19 18.94
N ILE A 117 14.40 9.83 19.25
CA ILE A 117 14.24 10.72 20.41
C ILE A 117 14.44 9.93 21.71
N LEU A 118 13.75 8.82 21.89
CA LEU A 118 13.84 7.97 23.05
C LEU A 118 15.23 7.32 23.21
N GLY A 119 15.89 6.98 22.11
CA GLY A 119 17.22 6.41 22.07
C GLY A 119 18.36 7.41 22.26
N GLY A 120 18.06 8.71 22.45
CA GLY A 120 19.06 9.74 22.70
C GLY A 120 19.92 10.10 21.48
N THR A 121 19.52 9.72 20.26
CA THR A 121 20.26 10.01 19.02
C THR A 121 20.28 11.51 18.73
N TYR A 122 19.24 12.24 19.11
CA TYR A 122 19.17 13.70 19.02
C TYR A 122 19.21 14.31 20.42
N PRO A 123 20.24 15.10 20.76
CA PRO A 123 20.27 15.84 22.03
C PRO A 123 19.27 17.00 21.93
N LEU A 124 18.03 16.78 22.29
CA LEU A 124 17.01 17.81 22.39
C LEU A 124 17.25 18.64 23.67
N ARG A 125 18.22 19.59 23.60
CA ARG A 125 18.58 20.43 24.75
C ARG A 125 17.45 21.33 25.27
N VAL A 126 16.39 21.51 24.44
CA VAL A 126 15.24 22.39 24.75
C VAL A 126 14.11 21.60 25.44
N VAL A 127 14.08 20.27 25.30
CA VAL A 127 13.03 19.41 25.88
C VAL A 127 13.63 18.66 27.07
N LYS A 128 12.94 18.69 28.19
CA LYS A 128 13.37 17.95 29.40
C LYS A 128 13.23 16.44 29.14
N SER A 129 14.14 15.65 29.69
CA SER A 129 14.16 14.18 29.51
C SER A 129 12.85 13.52 29.96
N GLU A 130 12.18 14.04 30.95
CA GLU A 130 10.87 13.60 31.46
C GLU A 130 9.71 13.84 30.48
N GLU A 131 9.87 14.75 29.53
CA GLU A 131 8.85 15.10 28.54
C GLU A 131 8.99 14.29 27.22
N LEU A 132 10.14 13.64 27.01
CA LEU A 132 10.42 12.86 25.79
C LEU A 132 9.42 11.72 25.53
N PRO A 133 8.96 10.95 26.56
CA PRO A 133 7.94 9.93 26.35
C PRO A 133 6.60 10.50 25.83
N ALA A 134 6.18 11.67 26.37
CA ALA A 134 4.95 12.32 25.93
C ALA A 134 5.06 12.82 24.48
N LEU A 135 6.21 13.40 24.11
CA LEU A 135 6.50 13.83 22.75
C LEU A 135 6.52 12.63 21.79
N ALA A 136 7.15 11.53 22.16
CA ALA A 136 7.19 10.31 21.36
C ALA A 136 5.78 9.74 21.13
N LEU A 137 4.94 9.67 22.17
CA LEU A 137 3.56 9.20 22.04
C LEU A 137 2.72 10.14 21.16
N LEU A 138 2.91 11.45 21.28
CA LEU A 138 2.26 12.44 20.43
C LEU A 138 2.60 12.19 18.96
N LEU A 139 3.88 12.04 18.62
CA LEU A 139 4.32 11.76 17.25
C LEU A 139 3.74 10.44 16.71
N LEU A 140 3.79 9.37 17.51
CA LEU A 140 3.17 8.09 17.15
C LEU A 140 1.67 8.22 16.86
N SER A 141 0.97 9.15 17.53
CA SER A 141 -0.47 9.38 17.31
C SER A 141 -0.80 9.99 15.93
N PHE A 142 0.17 10.56 15.22
CA PHE A 142 -0.02 11.10 13.87
C PHE A 142 0.02 10.01 12.79
N GLN A 143 0.70 8.89 13.04
CA GLN A 143 0.82 7.80 12.07
C GLN A 143 -0.56 7.30 11.58
N PRO A 144 -1.53 6.93 12.43
CA PRO A 144 -2.85 6.49 11.97
C PRO A 144 -3.62 7.56 11.18
N ARG A 145 -3.44 8.84 11.53
CA ARG A 145 -4.10 9.95 10.83
C ARG A 145 -3.58 10.11 9.41
N THR A 146 -2.26 9.99 9.23
CA THR A 146 -1.62 10.02 7.90
C THR A 146 -2.01 8.79 7.08
N MET A 147 -2.13 7.62 7.72
CA MET A 147 -2.59 6.40 7.07
C MET A 147 -4.06 6.50 6.60
N ASN A 148 -4.92 7.26 7.26
CA ASN A 148 -6.27 7.50 6.75
C ASN A 148 -6.24 8.24 5.41
N ILE A 149 -5.35 9.21 5.23
CA ILE A 149 -5.19 9.91 3.95
C ILE A 149 -4.62 8.95 2.88
N PHE A 150 -3.64 8.12 3.24
CA PHE A 150 -3.13 7.05 2.39
C PHE A 150 -4.28 6.14 1.90
N ILE A 151 -5.16 5.67 2.79
CA ILE A 151 -6.28 4.77 2.47
C ILE A 151 -7.22 5.41 1.44
N ILE A 152 -7.47 6.72 1.52
CA ILE A 152 -8.31 7.45 0.55
C ILE A 152 -7.68 7.41 -0.86
N PHE A 153 -6.41 7.79 -1.01
CA PHE A 153 -5.74 7.75 -2.31
C PHE A 153 -5.61 6.33 -2.87
N PHE A 154 -5.39 5.38 -1.98
CA PHE A 154 -5.38 3.96 -2.33
C PHE A 154 -6.76 3.47 -2.76
N GLY A 155 -7.83 4.02 -2.17
CA GLY A 155 -9.21 3.79 -2.58
C GLY A 155 -9.46 4.26 -4.02
N PHE A 156 -9.04 5.47 -4.39
CA PHE A 156 -9.13 5.94 -5.77
C PHE A 156 -8.37 5.03 -6.73
N HIS A 157 -7.17 4.59 -6.37
CA HIS A 157 -6.41 3.62 -7.16
C HIS A 157 -7.23 2.35 -7.40
N PHE A 158 -7.82 1.76 -6.34
CA PHE A 158 -8.58 0.52 -6.44
C PHE A 158 -9.87 0.65 -7.27
N VAL A 159 -10.57 1.78 -7.19
CA VAL A 159 -11.73 2.04 -8.04
C VAL A 159 -11.32 2.04 -9.51
N VAL A 160 -10.24 2.73 -9.86
CA VAL A 160 -9.75 2.80 -11.26
C VAL A 160 -9.23 1.43 -11.73
N ILE A 161 -8.44 0.73 -10.91
CA ILE A 161 -7.97 -0.64 -11.24
C ILE A 161 -9.13 -1.62 -11.35
N GLY A 162 -10.13 -1.50 -10.47
CA GLY A 162 -11.35 -2.30 -10.56
C GLY A 162 -12.06 -2.12 -11.89
N TYR A 163 -12.25 -0.88 -12.32
CA TYR A 163 -12.82 -0.57 -13.63
C TYR A 163 -11.96 -1.11 -14.78
N LEU A 164 -10.65 -0.91 -14.76
CA LEU A 164 -9.74 -1.41 -15.79
C LEU A 164 -9.76 -2.94 -15.86
N THR A 165 -9.75 -3.62 -14.71
CA THR A 165 -9.86 -5.08 -14.64
C THR A 165 -11.19 -5.55 -15.19
N PHE A 166 -12.31 -4.91 -14.84
CA PHE A 166 -13.65 -5.24 -15.35
C PHE A 166 -13.75 -5.06 -16.87
N ARG A 167 -13.08 -4.04 -17.43
CA ARG A 167 -13.05 -3.75 -18.88
C ARG A 167 -12.00 -4.57 -19.64
N SER A 168 -11.08 -5.21 -18.94
CA SER A 168 -10.08 -6.07 -19.53
C SER A 168 -10.74 -7.36 -20.07
N THR A 169 -10.20 -7.89 -21.16
CA THR A 169 -10.62 -9.19 -21.70
C THR A 169 -9.77 -10.34 -21.20
N PHE A 170 -8.66 -10.06 -20.52
CA PHE A 170 -7.61 -10.99 -20.13
C PHE A 170 -7.56 -11.32 -18.63
N LEU A 171 -8.42 -10.68 -17.81
CA LEU A 171 -8.61 -10.96 -16.38
C LEU A 171 -10.10 -11.21 -16.07
N PRO A 172 -10.42 -11.97 -15.02
CA PRO A 172 -11.81 -12.19 -14.59
C PRO A 172 -12.46 -10.90 -14.11
N ARG A 173 -13.65 -10.62 -14.61
CA ARG A 173 -14.45 -9.45 -14.20
C ARG A 173 -14.74 -9.42 -12.71
N ALA A 174 -14.87 -10.59 -12.06
CA ALA A 174 -15.11 -10.71 -10.62
C ALA A 174 -14.01 -10.03 -9.79
N LEU A 175 -12.73 -10.14 -10.21
CA LEU A 175 -11.62 -9.44 -9.56
C LEU A 175 -11.75 -7.92 -9.70
N GLY A 176 -12.25 -7.45 -10.84
CA GLY A 176 -12.53 -6.03 -11.07
C GLY A 176 -13.63 -5.49 -10.17
N VAL A 177 -14.72 -6.24 -10.03
CA VAL A 177 -15.83 -5.90 -9.13
C VAL A 177 -15.34 -5.86 -7.67
N LEU A 178 -14.60 -6.88 -7.24
CA LEU A 178 -14.06 -6.95 -5.88
C LEU A 178 -13.11 -5.77 -5.59
N ALA A 179 -12.24 -5.42 -6.54
CA ALA A 179 -11.34 -4.27 -6.41
C ALA A 179 -12.11 -2.94 -6.35
N ALA A 180 -13.15 -2.75 -7.18
CA ALA A 180 -13.98 -1.56 -7.12
C ALA A 180 -14.70 -1.41 -5.78
N PHE A 181 -15.25 -2.51 -5.23
CA PHE A 181 -15.87 -2.51 -3.91
C PHE A 181 -14.87 -2.19 -2.80
N ALA A 182 -13.69 -2.79 -2.82
CA ALA A 182 -12.62 -2.47 -1.87
C ALA A 182 -12.23 -0.98 -1.94
N GLY A 183 -12.12 -0.43 -3.14
CA GLY A 183 -11.82 0.98 -3.37
C GLY A 183 -12.92 1.91 -2.86
N LEU A 184 -14.20 1.65 -3.19
CA LEU A 184 -15.33 2.43 -2.69
C LEU A 184 -15.43 2.38 -1.16
N GLY A 185 -15.17 1.21 -0.58
CA GLY A 185 -15.09 1.07 0.87
C GLY A 185 -13.99 1.96 1.47
N ALA A 186 -12.80 1.97 0.90
CA ALA A 186 -11.69 2.82 1.35
C ALA A 186 -12.03 4.32 1.29
N LEU A 187 -12.84 4.76 0.33
CA LEU A 187 -13.30 6.15 0.24
C LEU A 187 -14.22 6.58 1.38
N SER A 188 -14.77 5.64 2.19
CA SER A 188 -15.52 6.01 3.41
C SER A 188 -14.68 6.79 4.43
N PHE A 189 -13.34 6.70 4.35
CA PHE A 189 -12.42 7.49 5.18
C PHE A 189 -12.41 9.00 4.82
N LEU A 190 -13.09 9.43 3.74
CA LEU A 190 -13.41 10.84 3.52
C LEU A 190 -14.31 11.39 4.63
N ALA A 191 -15.12 10.53 5.27
CA ALA A 191 -15.83 10.81 6.51
C ALA A 191 -15.24 9.91 7.61
N PRO A 192 -14.22 10.36 8.37
CA PRO A 192 -13.45 9.51 9.28
C PRO A 192 -14.28 8.69 10.28
N PRO A 193 -15.37 9.20 10.86
CA PRO A 193 -16.23 8.39 11.74
C PRO A 193 -16.82 7.17 11.02
N LEU A 194 -17.27 7.35 9.78
CA LEU A 194 -17.82 6.28 8.96
C LEU A 194 -16.75 5.27 8.56
N GLY A 195 -15.60 5.75 8.10
CA GLY A 195 -14.47 4.89 7.74
C GLY A 195 -14.00 4.04 8.92
N THR A 196 -13.89 4.63 10.11
CA THR A 196 -13.48 3.90 11.32
C THR A 196 -14.53 2.86 11.73
N TYR A 197 -15.82 3.17 11.64
CA TYR A 197 -16.90 2.23 11.95
C TYR A 197 -16.92 1.04 10.98
N LEU A 198 -16.70 1.29 9.69
CA LEU A 198 -16.69 0.26 8.65
C LEU A 198 -15.37 -0.48 8.55
N PHE A 199 -14.31 -0.01 9.19
CA PHE A 199 -12.94 -0.52 9.03
C PHE A 199 -12.80 -2.05 9.11
N PRO A 200 -13.40 -2.78 10.09
CA PRO A 200 -13.26 -4.24 10.17
C PRO A 200 -13.76 -4.97 8.90
N TYR A 201 -14.87 -4.50 8.34
CA TYR A 201 -15.48 -5.08 7.14
C TYR A 201 -14.68 -4.69 5.88
N LEU A 202 -14.20 -3.44 5.84
CA LEU A 202 -13.38 -2.93 4.74
C LEU A 202 -12.03 -3.64 4.70
N ALA A 203 -11.39 -3.84 5.85
CA ALA A 203 -10.13 -4.56 5.95
C ALA A 203 -10.25 -6.00 5.45
N ALA A 204 -11.34 -6.70 5.79
CA ALA A 204 -11.61 -8.04 5.30
C ALA A 204 -11.83 -8.08 3.77
N THR A 205 -12.64 -7.15 3.24
CA THR A 205 -12.89 -7.03 1.80
C THR A 205 -11.61 -6.69 1.03
N TYR A 206 -10.82 -5.78 1.58
CA TYR A 206 -9.53 -5.38 1.03
C TYR A 206 -8.55 -6.56 0.98
N LEU A 207 -8.38 -7.26 2.10
CA LEU A 207 -7.51 -8.43 2.17
C LEU A 207 -7.95 -9.53 1.19
N LEU A 208 -9.25 -9.79 1.09
CA LEU A 208 -9.79 -10.74 0.13
C LEU A 208 -9.47 -10.33 -1.31
N CYS A 209 -9.60 -9.04 -1.65
CA CYS A 209 -9.25 -8.50 -2.96
C CYS A 209 -7.76 -8.69 -3.25
N GLU A 210 -6.90 -8.27 -2.33
CA GLU A 210 -5.45 -8.36 -2.52
C GLU A 210 -4.97 -9.81 -2.68
N VAL A 211 -5.42 -10.71 -1.81
CA VAL A 211 -5.04 -12.12 -1.86
C VAL A 211 -5.55 -12.76 -3.14
N SER A 212 -6.82 -12.53 -3.51
CA SER A 212 -7.40 -13.10 -4.73
C SER A 212 -6.68 -12.62 -5.99
N LEU A 213 -6.41 -11.32 -6.08
CA LEU A 213 -5.69 -10.73 -7.22
C LEU A 213 -4.25 -11.23 -7.29
N THR A 214 -3.56 -11.25 -6.16
CA THR A 214 -2.18 -11.73 -6.06
C THR A 214 -2.06 -13.19 -6.50
N LEU A 215 -2.88 -14.08 -5.94
CA LEU A 215 -2.87 -15.49 -6.28
C LEU A 215 -3.23 -15.73 -7.74
N TRP A 216 -4.22 -15.00 -8.26
CA TRP A 216 -4.58 -15.09 -9.66
C TRP A 216 -3.40 -14.72 -10.57
N LEU A 217 -2.74 -13.60 -10.30
CA LEU A 217 -1.61 -13.12 -11.12
C LEU A 217 -0.41 -14.07 -11.08
N ILE A 218 -0.14 -14.72 -9.95
CA ILE A 218 0.97 -15.68 -9.80
C ILE A 218 0.65 -17.00 -10.51
N ILE A 219 -0.51 -17.58 -10.21
CA ILE A 219 -0.86 -18.94 -10.61
C ILE A 219 -1.34 -18.96 -12.07
N VAL A 220 -2.33 -18.14 -12.39
CA VAL A 220 -2.98 -18.11 -13.70
C VAL A 220 -2.31 -17.10 -14.62
N GLY A 221 -1.99 -15.91 -14.10
CA GLY A 221 -1.46 -14.79 -14.87
C GLY A 221 -2.55 -14.11 -15.70
N VAL A 222 -2.22 -13.79 -16.95
CA VAL A 222 -3.14 -13.18 -17.93
C VAL A 222 -3.24 -14.04 -19.18
N ASP A 223 -4.39 -13.97 -19.85
CA ASP A 223 -4.58 -14.52 -21.20
C ASP A 223 -3.80 -13.66 -22.20
N VAL A 224 -2.68 -14.19 -22.67
CA VAL A 224 -1.74 -13.48 -23.54
C VAL A 224 -2.37 -13.12 -24.88
N GLN A 225 -3.17 -14.03 -25.44
CA GLN A 225 -3.82 -13.81 -26.73
C GLN A 225 -4.80 -12.64 -26.65
N ARG A 226 -5.69 -12.67 -25.66
CA ARG A 226 -6.68 -11.60 -25.43
C ARG A 226 -6.00 -10.27 -25.06
N TRP A 227 -4.91 -10.29 -24.31
CA TRP A 227 -4.14 -9.08 -24.02
C TRP A 227 -3.56 -8.46 -25.30
N GLN A 228 -2.98 -9.28 -26.19
CA GLN A 228 -2.43 -8.83 -27.48
C GLN A 228 -3.51 -8.31 -28.41
N GLU A 229 -4.66 -8.96 -28.49
CA GLU A 229 -5.82 -8.50 -29.26
C GLU A 229 -6.29 -7.12 -28.78
N GLN A 230 -6.41 -6.95 -27.47
CA GLN A 230 -6.81 -5.67 -26.88
C GLN A 230 -5.74 -4.58 -27.12
N ALA A 231 -4.45 -4.91 -27.07
CA ALA A 231 -3.35 -3.99 -27.36
C ALA A 231 -3.34 -3.55 -28.82
N ARG A 232 -3.59 -4.47 -29.77
CA ARG A 232 -3.74 -4.13 -31.21
C ARG A 232 -4.92 -3.22 -31.44
N ALA A 233 -6.09 -3.54 -30.87
CA ALA A 233 -7.28 -2.71 -30.98
C ALA A 233 -7.09 -1.30 -30.39
N ALA A 234 -6.32 -1.14 -29.33
CA ALA A 234 -5.98 0.16 -28.76
C ALA A 234 -5.05 0.98 -29.69
N ALA A 235 -4.09 0.32 -30.34
CA ALA A 235 -3.18 0.99 -31.29
C ALA A 235 -3.87 1.53 -32.52
N PHE A 236 -5.00 0.95 -32.95
CA PHE A 236 -5.81 1.47 -34.10
C PHE A 236 -6.71 2.66 -33.72
N ARG A 237 -6.86 2.96 -32.39
CA ARG A 237 -7.72 4.06 -31.91
C ARG A 237 -6.93 5.29 -31.48
N ALA A 238 -5.61 5.19 -31.40
CA ALA A 238 -4.68 6.25 -31.01
C ALA A 238 -4.14 7.00 -32.23
#